data_c18052a551eff9ffd6ed93f47ad1fd5c
#
_entry.id   c18052a551eff9ffd6ed93f47ad1fd5c
#
_cell.length_a   1.000
_cell.length_b   1.000
_cell.length_c   1.000
_cell.angle_alpha   90.00
_cell.angle_beta   90.00
_cell.angle_gamma   90.00
#
_symmetry.space_group_name_H-M   'P 1'
#
loop_
_entity.id
_entity.type
_entity.pdbx_description
1 polymer ?
#
loop_
_entity_poly.entity_id
_entity_poly.type
_entity_poly.pdbx_seq_one_letter_code
_entity_poly.pdbx_strand_id
1 'polypeptide(L)'
;MTDPVASESAATPTALAAIEVTTATDGFGVFTDRAVVAMRVGGELRDLAHLLQPGDRAEPVTIDSPDGLAILRHSTAHVLAQAVQSINPEARLGIGPPITDGFYYDFDVATAFTTDDFSALSKAMDRIIRQGQRFVRRVVTEEEARAELASEPYKLELI
;
A
#
# COMPACT_ATOMS: atom_id res chain seq x y z
N MET A 1 38.85 -25.95 22.69
CA MET A 1 39.19 -25.28 21.43
C MET A 1 37.87 -24.79 20.88
N THR A 2 37.51 -23.56 21.26
CA THR A 2 36.22 -22.93 20.95
C THR A 2 36.49 -21.83 19.92
N ASP A 3 36.00 -22.04 18.70
CA ASP A 3 36.08 -21.04 17.64
C ASP A 3 35.19 -19.81 18.00
N PRO A 4 35.68 -18.59 17.80
CA PRO A 4 34.85 -17.39 17.97
C PRO A 4 33.93 -17.25 16.78
N VAL A 5 32.62 -17.23 17.03
CA VAL A 5 31.60 -16.84 16.07
C VAL A 5 31.84 -15.38 15.72
N ALA A 6 32.20 -15.11 14.46
CA ALA A 6 32.30 -13.77 13.91
C ALA A 6 30.94 -13.13 13.93
N SER A 7 30.76 -12.05 14.69
CA SER A 7 29.59 -11.18 14.64
C SER A 7 29.61 -10.44 13.31
N GLU A 8 28.75 -10.84 12.41
CA GLU A 8 28.47 -10.11 11.19
C GLU A 8 27.82 -8.77 11.57
N SER A 9 28.60 -7.71 11.44
CA SER A 9 28.13 -6.33 11.63
C SER A 9 27.10 -6.05 10.53
N ALA A 10 25.82 -6.06 10.89
CA ALA A 10 24.77 -5.58 10.01
C ALA A 10 25.08 -4.13 9.64
N ALA A 11 25.42 -3.89 8.39
CA ALA A 11 25.60 -2.54 7.85
C ALA A 11 24.28 -1.79 8.03
N THR A 12 24.32 -0.69 8.79
CA THR A 12 23.18 0.22 8.93
C THR A 12 22.81 0.71 7.53
N PRO A 13 21.57 0.54 7.06
CA PRO A 13 21.18 1.02 5.74
C PRO A 13 21.44 2.52 5.68
N THR A 14 22.16 2.98 4.67
CA THR A 14 22.39 4.40 4.42
C THR A 14 21.04 5.04 4.17
N ALA A 15 20.58 5.90 5.07
CA ALA A 15 19.31 6.62 4.90
C ALA A 15 19.37 7.42 3.61
N LEU A 16 18.40 7.22 2.73
CA LEU A 16 18.26 7.99 1.52
C LEU A 16 18.02 9.46 1.88
N ALA A 17 18.74 10.37 1.21
CA ALA A 17 18.67 11.80 1.50
C ALA A 17 17.38 12.42 0.93
N ALA A 18 16.89 13.47 1.60
CA ALA A 18 15.85 14.32 1.04
C ALA A 18 16.35 15.05 -0.21
N ILE A 19 15.46 15.25 -1.18
CA ILE A 19 15.75 15.89 -2.45
C ILE A 19 14.97 17.20 -2.55
N GLU A 20 15.65 18.29 -2.88
CA GLU A 20 15.02 19.56 -3.22
C GLU A 20 14.61 19.56 -4.70
N VAL A 21 13.35 19.85 -4.97
CA VAL A 21 12.78 19.81 -6.31
C VAL A 21 13.02 21.15 -7.01
N THR A 22 13.68 21.12 -8.15
CA THR A 22 13.98 22.32 -8.94
C THR A 22 13.05 22.50 -10.14
N THR A 23 12.38 21.44 -10.56
CA THR A 23 11.44 21.44 -11.70
C THR A 23 10.24 20.59 -11.33
N ALA A 24 9.04 21.02 -11.71
CA ALA A 24 7.81 20.26 -11.44
C ALA A 24 7.93 18.81 -11.95
N THR A 25 7.67 17.85 -11.06
CA THR A 25 7.78 16.41 -11.31
C THR A 25 6.92 15.66 -10.31
N ASP A 26 6.88 14.33 -10.37
CA ASP A 26 6.29 13.49 -9.34
C ASP A 26 7.37 12.70 -8.57
N GLY A 27 6.97 11.97 -7.54
CA GLY A 27 7.88 11.17 -6.75
C GLY A 27 8.58 10.06 -7.54
N PHE A 28 7.95 9.53 -8.60
CA PHE A 28 8.58 8.54 -9.49
C PHE A 28 9.71 9.14 -10.32
N GLY A 29 9.63 10.44 -10.64
CA GLY A 29 10.72 11.17 -11.30
C GLY A 29 11.86 11.51 -10.35
N VAL A 30 11.59 11.59 -9.04
CA VAL A 30 12.59 11.95 -8.01
C VAL A 30 13.28 10.72 -7.45
N PHE A 31 12.51 9.66 -7.13
CA PHE A 31 13.01 8.46 -6.47
C PHE A 31 13.00 7.27 -7.43
N THR A 32 14.19 6.79 -7.80
CA THR A 32 14.36 5.61 -8.66
C THR A 32 14.59 4.32 -7.86
N ASP A 33 14.91 4.44 -6.57
CA ASP A 33 15.06 3.29 -5.68
C ASP A 33 13.69 2.66 -5.40
N ARG A 34 13.57 1.37 -5.70
CA ARG A 34 12.35 0.60 -5.48
C ARG A 34 11.99 0.39 -4.01
N ALA A 35 12.93 0.62 -3.11
CA ALA A 35 12.66 0.60 -1.68
C ALA A 35 11.80 1.81 -1.24
N VAL A 36 11.76 2.89 -2.04
CA VAL A 36 10.94 4.07 -1.75
C VAL A 36 9.51 3.80 -2.22
N VAL A 37 8.57 3.80 -1.27
CA VAL A 37 7.15 3.47 -1.51
C VAL A 37 6.22 4.67 -1.35
N ALA A 38 6.71 5.74 -0.72
CA ALA A 38 6.02 7.01 -0.54
C ALA A 38 7.05 8.12 -0.30
N MET A 39 6.58 9.34 -0.11
CA MET A 39 7.44 10.47 0.27
C MET A 39 6.76 11.36 1.30
N ARG A 40 7.55 12.17 2.03
CA ARG A 40 7.06 13.27 2.84
C ARG A 40 7.36 14.59 2.14
N VAL A 41 6.35 15.44 2.07
CA VAL A 41 6.45 16.80 1.55
C VAL A 41 5.83 17.74 2.58
N GLY A 42 6.62 18.67 3.09
CA GLY A 42 6.16 19.56 4.18
C GLY A 42 5.74 18.82 5.47
N GLY A 43 6.34 17.65 5.73
CA GLY A 43 6.00 16.78 6.88
C GLY A 43 4.82 15.83 6.65
N GLU A 44 4.07 15.98 5.55
CA GLU A 44 2.91 15.13 5.24
C GLU A 44 3.28 13.98 4.31
N LEU A 45 2.74 12.80 4.58
CA LEU A 45 2.86 11.64 3.69
C LEU A 45 2.12 11.90 2.37
N ARG A 46 2.81 11.63 1.27
CA ARG A 46 2.30 11.74 -0.09
C ARG A 46 2.61 10.47 -0.88
N ASP A 47 1.70 10.10 -1.76
CA ASP A 47 1.93 9.08 -2.77
C ASP A 47 3.00 9.54 -3.77
N LEU A 48 3.73 8.60 -4.37
CA LEU A 48 4.75 8.93 -5.38
C LEU A 48 4.17 9.56 -6.66
N ALA A 49 2.87 9.44 -6.93
CA ALA A 49 2.20 10.12 -8.02
C ALA A 49 1.84 11.59 -7.69
N HIS A 50 2.05 12.06 -6.44
CA HIS A 50 1.81 13.44 -6.06
C HIS A 50 2.74 14.38 -6.83
N LEU A 51 2.15 15.44 -7.43
CA LEU A 51 2.90 16.43 -8.19
C LEU A 51 3.66 17.38 -7.25
N LEU A 52 4.96 17.34 -7.35
CA LEU A 52 5.90 18.21 -6.65
C LEU A 52 6.12 19.50 -7.44
N GLN A 53 6.25 20.61 -6.74
CA GLN A 53 6.53 21.92 -7.32
C GLN A 53 7.99 22.34 -7.07
N PRO A 54 8.56 23.24 -7.86
CA PRO A 54 9.86 23.82 -7.56
C PRO A 54 9.88 24.45 -6.17
N GLY A 55 10.89 24.10 -5.37
CA GLY A 55 11.03 24.51 -3.97
C GLY A 55 10.50 23.49 -2.96
N ASP A 56 9.77 22.46 -3.39
CA ASP A 56 9.39 21.36 -2.50
C ASP A 56 10.62 20.55 -2.09
N ARG A 57 10.62 20.12 -0.84
CA ARG A 57 11.58 19.16 -0.32
C ARG A 57 10.91 17.83 -0.13
N ALA A 58 11.28 16.84 -0.93
CA ALA A 58 10.76 15.49 -0.86
C ALA A 58 11.71 14.59 -0.06
N GLU A 59 11.19 13.97 1.00
CA GLU A 59 11.90 13.02 1.84
C GLU A 59 11.41 11.60 1.52
N PRO A 60 12.30 10.65 1.21
CA PRO A 60 11.89 9.29 0.86
C PRO A 60 11.33 8.55 2.07
N VAL A 61 10.27 7.78 1.84
CA VAL A 61 9.72 6.82 2.81
C VAL A 61 9.98 5.43 2.25
N THR A 62 10.90 4.72 2.89
CA THR A 62 11.32 3.39 2.45
C THR A 62 10.44 2.28 3.05
N ILE A 63 10.38 1.15 2.36
CA ILE A 63 9.53 0.00 2.71
C ILE A 63 9.83 -0.57 4.11
N ASP A 64 11.05 -0.42 4.61
CA ASP A 64 11.51 -0.87 5.92
C ASP A 64 11.26 0.13 7.04
N SER A 65 10.81 1.36 6.72
CA SER A 65 10.40 2.34 7.70
C SER A 65 9.03 2.00 8.31
N PRO A 66 8.70 2.50 9.52
CA PRO A 66 7.38 2.26 10.12
C PRO A 66 6.22 2.66 9.21
N ASP A 67 6.31 3.84 8.58
CA ASP A 67 5.29 4.31 7.64
C ASP A 67 5.25 3.46 6.37
N GLY A 68 6.41 3.10 5.81
CA GLY A 68 6.49 2.24 4.62
C GLY A 68 5.91 0.85 4.87
N LEU A 69 6.17 0.25 6.04
CA LEU A 69 5.55 -1.02 6.43
C LEU A 69 4.02 -0.89 6.57
N ALA A 70 3.53 0.21 7.15
CA ALA A 70 2.10 0.44 7.26
C ALA A 70 1.44 0.58 5.87
N ILE A 71 2.07 1.32 4.96
CA ILE A 71 1.63 1.49 3.57
C ILE A 71 1.63 0.13 2.85
N LEU A 72 2.70 -0.66 2.98
CA LEU A 72 2.79 -1.98 2.36
C LEU A 72 1.67 -2.93 2.84
N ARG A 73 1.46 -2.99 4.16
CA ARG A 73 0.41 -3.81 4.77
C ARG A 73 -0.98 -3.41 4.28
N HIS A 74 -1.26 -2.12 4.26
CA HIS A 74 -2.55 -1.61 3.78
C HIS A 74 -2.73 -1.89 2.27
N SER A 75 -1.72 -1.65 1.46
CA SER A 75 -1.77 -1.96 0.02
C SER A 75 -1.97 -3.46 -0.24
N THR A 76 -1.33 -4.32 0.56
CA THR A 76 -1.52 -5.78 0.48
C THR A 76 -2.95 -6.18 0.85
N ALA A 77 -3.56 -5.51 1.84
CA ALA A 77 -4.96 -5.73 2.18
C ALA A 77 -5.88 -5.41 0.99
N HIS A 78 -5.63 -4.32 0.25
CA HIS A 78 -6.38 -4.01 -0.97
C HIS A 78 -6.14 -5.01 -2.10
N VAL A 79 -4.92 -5.52 -2.28
CA VAL A 79 -4.63 -6.58 -3.25
C VAL A 79 -5.40 -7.87 -2.89
N LEU A 80 -5.48 -8.22 -1.60
CA LEU A 80 -6.29 -9.35 -1.13
C LEU A 80 -7.77 -9.10 -1.43
N ALA A 81 -8.30 -7.91 -1.17
CA ALA A 81 -9.70 -7.58 -1.44
C ALA A 81 -10.04 -7.73 -2.93
N GLN A 82 -9.19 -7.21 -3.82
CA GLN A 82 -9.34 -7.41 -5.27
C GLN A 82 -9.28 -8.89 -5.68
N ALA A 83 -8.36 -9.65 -5.08
CA ALA A 83 -8.23 -11.09 -5.34
C ALA A 83 -9.50 -11.85 -4.93
N VAL A 84 -10.03 -11.56 -3.75
CA VAL A 84 -11.29 -12.15 -3.25
C VAL A 84 -12.44 -11.83 -4.20
N GLN A 85 -12.67 -10.57 -4.55
CA GLN A 85 -13.75 -10.19 -5.46
C GLN A 85 -13.56 -10.73 -6.89
N SER A 86 -12.31 -10.97 -7.34
CA SER A 86 -12.05 -11.59 -8.64
C SER A 86 -12.46 -13.07 -8.70
N ILE A 87 -12.48 -13.74 -7.55
CA ILE A 87 -12.86 -15.16 -7.41
C ILE A 87 -14.33 -15.28 -6.99
N ASN A 88 -14.77 -14.41 -6.08
CA ASN A 88 -16.14 -14.35 -5.57
C ASN A 88 -16.68 -12.92 -5.73
N PRO A 89 -17.32 -12.58 -6.87
CA PRO A 89 -17.85 -11.25 -7.15
C PRO A 89 -18.96 -10.80 -6.17
N GLU A 90 -19.60 -11.74 -5.47
CA GLU A 90 -20.64 -11.45 -4.47
C GLU A 90 -20.06 -11.08 -3.09
N ALA A 91 -18.74 -11.25 -2.89
CA ALA A 91 -18.09 -10.89 -1.63
C ALA A 91 -18.20 -9.38 -1.38
N ARG A 92 -18.73 -8.99 -0.22
CA ARG A 92 -18.81 -7.60 0.22
C ARG A 92 -17.60 -7.27 1.07
N LEU A 93 -17.05 -6.08 0.84
CA LEU A 93 -15.85 -5.61 1.51
C LEU A 93 -16.19 -4.89 2.81
N GLY A 94 -15.74 -5.42 3.94
CA GLY A 94 -15.74 -4.74 5.22
C GLY A 94 -14.58 -3.75 5.35
N ILE A 95 -13.81 -3.85 6.41
CA ILE A 95 -12.61 -3.06 6.67
C ILE A 95 -11.36 -3.93 6.68
N GLY A 96 -10.22 -3.34 6.31
CA GLY A 96 -8.93 -4.03 6.24
C GLY A 96 -7.78 -3.12 6.66
N PRO A 97 -7.71 -2.70 7.94
CA PRO A 97 -6.63 -1.83 8.40
C PRO A 97 -5.31 -2.59 8.56
N PRO A 98 -4.17 -1.90 8.41
CA PRO A 98 -2.89 -2.43 8.85
C PRO A 98 -2.88 -2.53 10.39
N ILE A 99 -2.20 -3.54 10.91
CA ILE A 99 -1.92 -3.74 12.33
C ILE A 99 -0.41 -3.88 12.54
N THR A 100 0.03 -3.98 13.81
CA THR A 100 1.46 -4.02 14.17
C THR A 100 2.24 -5.10 13.39
N ASP A 101 1.69 -6.31 13.27
CA ASP A 101 2.39 -7.46 12.66
C ASP A 101 1.69 -7.99 11.40
N GLY A 102 0.97 -7.14 10.68
CA GLY A 102 0.28 -7.55 9.46
C GLY A 102 -0.91 -6.68 9.13
N PHE A 103 -1.97 -7.30 8.67
CA PHE A 103 -3.29 -6.73 8.44
C PHE A 103 -4.35 -7.82 8.62
N TYR A 104 -5.60 -7.42 8.78
CA TYR A 104 -6.76 -8.30 8.57
C TYR A 104 -7.70 -7.67 7.55
N TYR A 105 -8.64 -8.44 7.07
CA TYR A 105 -9.68 -7.93 6.19
C TYR A 105 -10.98 -8.70 6.43
N ASP A 106 -12.05 -7.97 6.69
CA ASP A 106 -13.37 -8.55 6.89
C ASP A 106 -14.11 -8.65 5.56
N PHE A 107 -14.63 -9.84 5.28
CA PHE A 107 -15.44 -10.13 4.11
C PHE A 107 -16.79 -10.69 4.53
N ASP A 108 -17.85 -10.15 3.97
CA ASP A 108 -19.17 -10.76 4.02
C ASP A 108 -19.32 -11.68 2.81
N VAL A 109 -19.39 -12.97 3.06
CA VAL A 109 -19.41 -14.04 2.05
C VAL A 109 -20.42 -15.13 2.45
N ALA A 110 -21.12 -15.69 1.47
CA ALA A 110 -22.09 -16.77 1.71
C ALA A 110 -21.44 -18.06 2.24
N THR A 111 -20.18 -18.33 1.85
CA THR A 111 -19.41 -19.49 2.30
C THR A 111 -18.08 -19.02 2.84
N ALA A 112 -17.76 -19.40 4.07
CA ALA A 112 -16.51 -19.04 4.73
C ALA A 112 -15.30 -19.60 3.96
N PHE A 113 -14.20 -18.82 3.93
CA PHE A 113 -12.94 -19.27 3.36
C PHE A 113 -12.36 -20.44 4.13
N THR A 114 -11.67 -21.30 3.41
CA THR A 114 -10.93 -22.45 3.93
C THR A 114 -9.48 -22.41 3.45
N THR A 115 -8.65 -23.29 3.98
CA THR A 115 -7.25 -23.42 3.53
C THR A 115 -7.14 -23.82 2.05
N ASP A 116 -8.16 -24.46 1.49
CA ASP A 116 -8.18 -24.88 0.08
C ASP A 116 -8.23 -23.67 -0.88
N ASP A 117 -8.77 -22.53 -0.41
CA ASP A 117 -8.89 -21.30 -1.18
C ASP A 117 -7.55 -20.55 -1.31
N PHE A 118 -6.58 -20.80 -0.42
CA PHE A 118 -5.34 -20.04 -0.34
C PHE A 118 -4.52 -20.09 -1.62
N SER A 119 -4.47 -21.24 -2.30
CA SER A 119 -3.76 -21.37 -3.57
C SER A 119 -4.35 -20.49 -4.67
N ALA A 120 -5.68 -20.44 -4.76
CA ALA A 120 -6.38 -19.61 -5.74
C ALA A 120 -6.21 -18.11 -5.43
N LEU A 121 -6.35 -17.74 -4.16
CA LEU A 121 -6.16 -16.35 -3.69
C LEU A 121 -4.73 -15.87 -3.96
N SER A 122 -3.70 -16.66 -3.60
CA SER A 122 -2.31 -16.30 -3.84
C SER A 122 -2.03 -16.07 -5.33
N LYS A 123 -2.52 -16.94 -6.21
CA LYS A 123 -2.38 -16.78 -7.67
C LYS A 123 -3.10 -15.53 -8.19
N ALA A 124 -4.25 -15.20 -7.62
CA ALA A 124 -4.98 -13.99 -7.99
C ALA A 124 -4.23 -12.74 -7.52
N MET A 125 -3.73 -12.72 -6.28
CA MET A 125 -2.88 -11.64 -5.75
C MET A 125 -1.63 -11.43 -6.61
N ASP A 126 -0.90 -12.50 -6.94
CA ASP A 126 0.28 -12.43 -7.81
C ASP A 126 -0.03 -11.80 -9.17
N ARG A 127 -1.18 -12.12 -9.75
CA ARG A 127 -1.62 -11.54 -11.02
C ARG A 127 -1.90 -10.05 -10.91
N ILE A 128 -2.57 -9.63 -9.84
CA ILE A 128 -2.88 -8.22 -9.55
C ILE A 128 -1.58 -7.43 -9.35
N ILE A 129 -0.64 -7.95 -8.56
CA ILE A 129 0.66 -7.32 -8.31
C ILE A 129 1.43 -7.13 -9.62
N ARG A 130 1.45 -8.13 -10.51
CA ARG A 130 2.13 -8.03 -11.81
C ARG A 130 1.52 -7.01 -12.76
N GLN A 131 0.27 -6.60 -12.56
CA GLN A 131 -0.35 -5.53 -13.35
C GLN A 131 0.25 -4.15 -13.06
N GLY A 132 0.92 -3.97 -11.91
CA GLY A 132 1.56 -2.72 -11.53
C GLY A 132 0.56 -1.55 -11.45
N GLN A 133 -0.64 -1.81 -10.93
CA GLN A 133 -1.69 -0.80 -10.81
C GLN A 133 -1.21 0.36 -9.94
N ARG A 134 -1.46 1.60 -10.38
CA ARG A 134 -1.17 2.80 -9.60
C ARG A 134 -2.39 3.25 -8.84
N PHE A 135 -2.19 3.73 -7.62
CA PHE A 135 -3.23 4.42 -6.86
C PHE A 135 -3.47 5.80 -7.47
N VAL A 136 -4.74 6.18 -7.59
CA VAL A 136 -5.15 7.51 -8.04
C VAL A 136 -6.05 8.10 -6.98
N ARG A 137 -5.62 9.22 -6.39
CA ARG A 137 -6.41 9.96 -5.40
C ARG A 137 -7.33 10.93 -6.12
N ARG A 138 -8.64 10.85 -5.82
CA ARG A 138 -9.65 11.82 -6.22
C ARG A 138 -10.36 12.37 -4.98
N VAL A 139 -10.75 13.61 -5.02
CA VAL A 139 -11.67 14.20 -4.05
C VAL A 139 -13.01 14.32 -4.77
N VAL A 140 -14.04 13.74 -4.19
CA VAL A 140 -15.38 13.67 -4.76
C VAL A 140 -16.39 14.19 -3.74
N THR A 141 -17.58 14.55 -4.18
CA THR A 141 -18.70 14.88 -3.29
C THR A 141 -19.25 13.63 -2.62
N GLU A 142 -19.99 13.81 -1.53
CA GLU A 142 -20.66 12.69 -0.85
C GLU A 142 -21.62 11.95 -1.81
N GLU A 143 -22.36 12.68 -2.64
CA GLU A 143 -23.28 12.10 -3.62
C GLU A 143 -22.55 11.20 -4.63
N GLU A 144 -21.44 11.67 -5.19
CA GLU A 144 -20.59 10.90 -6.10
C GLU A 144 -20.00 9.65 -5.40
N ALA A 145 -19.50 9.80 -4.16
CA ALA A 145 -18.98 8.68 -3.39
C ALA A 145 -20.04 7.61 -3.14
N ARG A 146 -21.26 8.01 -2.74
CA ARG A 146 -22.39 7.11 -2.53
C ARG A 146 -22.83 6.42 -3.82
N ALA A 147 -22.81 7.09 -4.94
CA ALA A 147 -23.13 6.51 -6.24
C ALA A 147 -22.08 5.46 -6.66
N GLU A 148 -20.79 5.78 -6.52
CA GLU A 148 -19.69 4.85 -6.86
C GLU A 148 -19.65 3.61 -5.96
N LEU A 149 -19.99 3.75 -4.67
CA LEU A 149 -19.97 2.67 -3.68
C LEU A 149 -21.33 2.01 -3.44
N ALA A 150 -22.32 2.23 -4.32
CA ALA A 150 -23.68 1.73 -4.14
C ALA A 150 -23.77 0.21 -3.94
N SER A 151 -22.82 -0.56 -4.48
CA SER A 151 -22.73 -2.02 -4.31
C SER A 151 -21.99 -2.46 -3.03
N GLU A 152 -21.41 -1.53 -2.27
CA GLU A 152 -20.55 -1.82 -1.11
C GLU A 152 -21.18 -1.25 0.18
N PRO A 153 -22.16 -1.93 0.79
CA PRO A 153 -22.95 -1.39 1.90
C PRO A 153 -22.08 -0.96 3.08
N TYR A 154 -21.06 -1.74 3.44
CA TYR A 154 -20.16 -1.42 4.55
C TYR A 154 -19.27 -0.21 4.27
N LYS A 155 -19.01 0.12 3.00
CA LYS A 155 -18.29 1.34 2.62
C LYS A 155 -19.19 2.57 2.70
N LEU A 156 -20.48 2.41 2.42
CA LEU A 156 -21.46 3.49 2.54
C LEU A 156 -21.65 3.96 4.00
N GLU A 157 -21.40 3.10 4.98
CA GLU A 157 -21.46 3.45 6.41
C GLU A 157 -20.31 4.36 6.84
N LEU A 158 -19.23 4.46 6.03
CA LEU A 158 -18.05 5.28 6.31
C LEU A 158 -18.15 6.69 5.69
N ILE A 159 -19.17 6.96 4.89
CA ILE A 159 -19.46 8.25 4.25
C ILE A 159 -20.46 9.02 5.10
#